data_9aecda0d81e367328e26e61c67829040
#
_entry.id   9aecda0d81e367328e26e61c67829040
#
_cell.length_a   1.000
_cell.length_b   1.000
_cell.length_c   1.000
_cell.angle_alpha   90.00
_cell.angle_beta   90.00
_cell.angle_gamma   90.00
#
_symmetry.space_group_name_H-M   'P 1'
#
loop_
_entity.id
_entity.type
_entity.pdbx_description
1 polymer ?
#
loop_
_entity_poly.entity_id
_entity_poly.type
_entity_poly.pdbx_seq_one_letter_code
_entity_poly.pdbx_strand_id
1 'polypeptide(L)'
;YGGYFSDLTLLENLKAIAEIVIVDKNLIYHKIDLLIAKFELDAIRDIKAKFLSGGQKKKLVIALALLSDPKVLLLDECFAALDVLTIKMLQEIIVNLQTESNITICICDHQARDLLSCVDVAVILSNCKIVAQGSPNELINNTEAKNAYFGDSFRFN
;
A
#
# COMPACT_ATOMS: atom_id res chain seq x y z
N TYR A 1 6.23 5.45 -11.14
CA TYR A 1 7.69 5.24 -11.10
C TYR A 1 8.06 4.93 -9.67
N GLY A 2 8.73 3.79 -9.46
CA GLY A 2 8.67 3.00 -8.25
C GLY A 2 9.27 3.51 -6.95
N GLY A 3 9.72 4.75 -6.80
CA GLY A 3 10.25 5.25 -5.51
C GLY A 3 11.47 4.49 -4.94
N TYR A 4 12.17 3.69 -5.77
CA TYR A 4 13.34 2.91 -5.41
C TYR A 4 14.42 2.96 -6.50
N PHE A 5 15.64 2.61 -6.14
CA PHE A 5 16.78 2.51 -7.06
C PHE A 5 16.84 1.10 -7.65
N SER A 6 16.59 0.98 -8.95
CA SER A 6 16.45 -0.32 -9.65
C SER A 6 17.71 -1.19 -9.62
N ASP A 7 18.89 -0.58 -9.64
CA ASP A 7 20.18 -1.26 -9.68
C ASP A 7 20.77 -1.58 -8.30
N LEU A 8 20.19 -1.03 -7.24
CA LEU A 8 20.51 -1.39 -5.86
C LEU A 8 19.72 -2.64 -5.43
N THR A 9 20.27 -3.40 -4.51
CA THR A 9 19.56 -4.50 -3.85
C THR A 9 18.43 -3.95 -2.97
N LEU A 10 17.52 -4.82 -2.53
CA LEU A 10 16.48 -4.46 -1.58
C LEU A 10 17.09 -3.82 -0.32
N LEU A 11 18.09 -4.45 0.27
CA LEU A 11 18.77 -3.95 1.47
C LEU A 11 19.46 -2.60 1.22
N GLU A 12 20.14 -2.44 0.08
CA GLU A 12 20.78 -1.18 -0.27
C GLU A 12 19.78 -0.05 -0.47
N ASN A 13 18.61 -0.32 -1.04
CA ASN A 13 17.50 0.64 -1.12
C ASN A 13 17.05 1.10 0.26
N LEU A 14 16.80 0.16 1.19
CA LEU A 14 16.42 0.49 2.56
C LEU A 14 17.49 1.31 3.27
N LYS A 15 18.76 0.94 3.13
CA LYS A 15 19.89 1.68 3.71
C LYS A 15 19.98 3.11 3.16
N ALA A 16 19.91 3.26 1.83
CA ALA A 16 20.04 4.56 1.19
C ALA A 16 18.98 5.56 1.67
N ILE A 17 17.72 5.12 1.79
CA ILE A 17 16.64 5.99 2.30
C ILE A 17 16.75 6.17 3.82
N ALA A 18 17.07 5.12 4.59
CA ALA A 18 17.20 5.20 6.03
C ALA A 18 18.28 6.23 6.44
N GLU A 19 19.40 6.27 5.73
CA GLU A 19 20.47 7.27 5.98
C GLU A 19 20.03 8.71 5.77
N ILE A 20 19.00 8.93 4.94
CA ILE A 20 18.43 10.26 4.69
C ILE A 20 17.40 10.64 5.75
N VAL A 21 16.49 9.70 6.10
CA VAL A 21 15.30 10.03 6.90
C VAL A 21 15.47 9.76 8.40
N ILE A 22 16.39 8.86 8.81
CA ILE A 22 16.60 8.53 10.22
C ILE A 22 17.71 9.40 10.80
N VAL A 23 17.38 10.21 11.80
CA VAL A 23 18.32 11.14 12.46
C VAL A 23 19.34 10.38 13.31
N ASP A 24 18.86 9.45 14.16
CA ASP A 24 19.75 8.63 15.00
C ASP A 24 20.29 7.44 14.20
N LYS A 25 21.54 7.55 13.79
CA LYS A 25 22.22 6.55 12.97
C LYS A 25 22.34 5.16 13.63
N ASN A 26 22.27 5.09 14.94
CA ASN A 26 22.32 3.83 15.68
C ASN A 26 21.03 3.00 15.48
N LEU A 27 19.92 3.63 15.13
CA LEU A 27 18.62 2.96 14.91
C LEU A 27 18.43 2.42 13.49
N ILE A 28 19.28 2.82 12.53
CA ILE A 28 19.10 2.48 11.11
C ILE A 28 18.98 0.97 10.90
N TYR A 29 19.98 0.21 11.35
CA TYR A 29 20.01 -1.23 11.12
C TYR A 29 18.84 -1.93 11.81
N HIS A 30 18.56 -1.56 13.06
CA HIS A 30 17.43 -2.13 13.80
C HIS A 30 16.11 -1.91 13.08
N LYS A 31 15.88 -0.70 12.57
CA LYS A 31 14.63 -0.36 11.86
C LYS A 31 14.52 -1.08 10.52
N ILE A 32 15.64 -1.21 9.79
CA ILE A 32 15.67 -1.98 8.55
C ILE A 32 15.34 -3.45 8.81
N ASP A 33 15.95 -4.06 9.81
CA ASP A 33 15.71 -5.47 10.14
C ASP A 33 14.25 -5.72 10.57
N LEU A 34 13.64 -4.79 11.34
CA LEU A 34 12.21 -4.85 11.68
C LEU A 34 11.33 -4.80 10.43
N LEU A 35 11.62 -3.92 9.48
CA LEU A 35 10.84 -3.82 8.25
C LEU A 35 11.04 -5.04 7.34
N ILE A 36 12.26 -5.55 7.20
CA ILE A 36 12.55 -6.77 6.45
C ILE A 36 11.74 -7.95 7.02
N ALA A 37 11.73 -8.11 8.35
CA ALA A 37 10.95 -9.14 9.02
C ALA A 37 9.44 -8.93 8.85
N LYS A 38 8.93 -7.72 9.09
CA LYS A 38 7.50 -7.38 8.98
C LYS A 38 6.93 -7.66 7.59
N PHE A 39 7.71 -7.43 6.54
CA PHE A 39 7.31 -7.63 5.15
C PHE A 39 7.77 -8.97 4.55
N GLU A 40 8.42 -9.84 5.33
CA GLU A 40 8.95 -11.14 4.87
C GLU A 40 9.89 -11.00 3.67
N LEU A 41 10.85 -10.09 3.77
CA LEU A 41 11.77 -9.74 2.68
C LEU A 41 13.16 -10.36 2.83
N ASP A 42 13.41 -11.12 3.87
CA ASP A 42 14.76 -11.61 4.21
C ASP A 42 15.38 -12.46 3.10
N ALA A 43 14.61 -13.39 2.52
CA ALA A 43 15.08 -14.27 1.45
C ALA A 43 15.49 -13.52 0.15
N ILE A 44 15.08 -12.28 -0.01
CA ILE A 44 15.33 -11.48 -1.23
C ILE A 44 16.11 -10.20 -0.94
N ARG A 45 16.66 -10.05 0.26
CA ARG A 45 17.34 -8.82 0.71
C ARG A 45 18.53 -8.41 -0.18
N ASP A 46 19.23 -9.38 -0.78
CA ASP A 46 20.40 -9.17 -1.62
C ASP A 46 20.07 -9.17 -3.13
N ILE A 47 18.79 -9.27 -3.49
CA ILE A 47 18.34 -9.22 -4.88
C ILE A 47 18.16 -7.76 -5.31
N LYS A 48 18.70 -7.41 -6.49
CA LYS A 48 18.51 -6.07 -7.06
C LYS A 48 17.04 -5.81 -7.34
N ALA A 49 16.57 -4.59 -7.02
CA ALA A 49 15.17 -4.21 -7.10
C ALA A 49 14.54 -4.41 -8.49
N LYS A 50 15.31 -4.29 -9.57
CA LYS A 50 14.84 -4.58 -10.94
C LYS A 50 14.39 -6.02 -11.16
N PHE A 51 14.93 -6.98 -10.40
CA PHE A 51 14.60 -8.41 -10.52
C PHE A 51 13.48 -8.86 -9.56
N LEU A 52 12.99 -7.98 -8.70
CA LEU A 52 11.88 -8.28 -7.80
C LEU A 52 10.57 -8.42 -8.59
N SER A 53 9.67 -9.30 -8.12
CA SER A 53 8.30 -9.39 -8.61
C SER A 53 7.51 -8.10 -8.34
N GLY A 54 6.35 -7.94 -8.97
CA GLY A 54 5.47 -6.79 -8.73
C GLY A 54 5.10 -6.62 -7.25
N GLY A 55 4.68 -7.70 -6.60
CA GLY A 55 4.35 -7.71 -5.17
C GLY A 55 5.54 -7.40 -4.27
N GLN A 56 6.71 -7.97 -4.56
CA GLN A 56 7.95 -7.68 -3.83
C GLN A 56 8.36 -6.21 -3.97
N LYS A 57 8.19 -5.61 -5.14
CA LYS A 57 8.40 -4.17 -5.37
C LYS A 57 7.44 -3.31 -4.56
N LYS A 58 6.16 -3.69 -4.49
CA LYS A 58 5.17 -2.98 -3.67
C LYS A 58 5.53 -3.06 -2.17
N LYS A 59 5.90 -4.25 -1.68
CA LYS A 59 6.42 -4.42 -0.30
C LYS A 59 7.63 -3.50 -0.02
N LEU A 60 8.60 -3.48 -0.93
CA LEU A 60 9.77 -2.60 -0.81
C LEU A 60 9.38 -1.13 -0.72
N VAL A 61 8.50 -0.65 -1.62
CA VAL A 61 8.07 0.77 -1.63
C VAL A 61 7.36 1.15 -0.33
N ILE A 62 6.49 0.28 0.20
CA ILE A 62 5.82 0.53 1.48
C ILE A 62 6.85 0.54 2.63
N ALA A 63 7.78 -0.42 2.64
CA ALA A 63 8.84 -0.47 3.65
C ALA A 63 9.71 0.79 3.62
N LEU A 64 10.07 1.30 2.43
CA LEU A 64 10.81 2.56 2.27
C LEU A 64 10.04 3.76 2.84
N ALA A 65 8.73 3.84 2.59
CA ALA A 65 7.89 4.91 3.12
C ALA A 65 7.79 4.86 4.66
N LEU A 66 7.80 3.68 5.26
CA LEU A 66 7.72 3.49 6.71
C LEU A 66 9.02 3.83 7.46
N LEU A 67 10.14 3.98 6.77
CA LEU A 67 11.41 4.39 7.41
C LEU A 67 11.32 5.75 8.11
N SER A 68 10.44 6.64 7.65
CA SER A 68 10.26 7.98 8.23
C SER A 68 9.24 8.05 9.38
N ASP A 69 8.69 6.92 9.85
CA ASP A 69 7.59 6.85 10.83
C ASP A 69 6.41 7.77 10.49
N PRO A 70 5.81 7.61 9.29
CA PRO A 70 4.76 8.50 8.84
C PRO A 70 3.51 8.32 9.69
N LYS A 71 2.81 9.42 9.98
CA LYS A 71 1.45 9.38 10.56
C LYS A 71 0.37 9.17 9.49
N VAL A 72 0.69 9.53 8.25
CA VAL A 72 -0.19 9.39 7.08
C VAL A 72 0.60 8.73 5.96
N LEU A 73 0.06 7.66 5.39
CA LEU A 73 0.62 6.95 4.24
C LEU A 73 -0.31 7.12 3.04
N LEU A 74 0.23 7.61 1.93
CA LEU A 74 -0.51 7.76 0.68
C LEU A 74 -0.08 6.66 -0.28
N LEU A 75 -1.04 5.86 -0.75
CA LEU A 75 -0.82 4.77 -1.69
C LEU A 75 -1.59 5.04 -2.98
N ASP A 76 -0.89 5.05 -4.10
CA ASP A 76 -1.46 5.25 -5.42
C ASP A 76 -1.31 3.97 -6.25
N GLU A 77 -2.45 3.46 -6.77
CA GLU A 77 -2.53 2.22 -7.56
C GLU A 77 -1.77 1.04 -6.93
N CYS A 78 -1.96 0.82 -5.63
CA CYS A 78 -1.18 -0.19 -4.91
C CYS A 78 -1.55 -1.63 -5.28
N PHE A 79 -2.76 -1.88 -5.81
CA PHE A 79 -3.23 -3.21 -6.24
C PHE A 79 -3.03 -3.46 -7.74
N ALA A 80 -2.65 -2.45 -8.53
CA ALA A 80 -2.53 -2.57 -9.98
C ALA A 80 -1.52 -3.64 -10.42
N ALA A 81 -1.92 -4.46 -11.39
CA ALA A 81 -1.09 -5.51 -12.03
C ALA A 81 -0.54 -6.58 -11.06
N LEU A 82 -1.28 -6.89 -10.00
CA LEU A 82 -0.95 -7.93 -9.05
C LEU A 82 -1.91 -9.13 -9.16
N ASP A 83 -1.42 -10.30 -8.77
CA ASP A 83 -2.25 -11.50 -8.61
C ASP A 83 -3.08 -11.44 -7.32
N VAL A 84 -4.14 -12.26 -7.26
CA VAL A 84 -5.10 -12.27 -6.15
C VAL A 84 -4.45 -12.53 -4.79
N LEU A 85 -3.44 -13.42 -4.72
CA LEU A 85 -2.76 -13.73 -3.46
C LEU A 85 -1.92 -12.55 -2.98
N THR A 86 -1.23 -11.90 -3.90
CA THR A 86 -0.44 -10.70 -3.60
C THR A 86 -1.33 -9.54 -3.15
N ILE A 87 -2.52 -9.35 -3.76
CA ILE A 87 -3.50 -8.34 -3.33
C ILE A 87 -3.95 -8.61 -1.89
N LYS A 88 -4.37 -9.84 -1.57
CA LYS A 88 -4.80 -10.20 -0.21
C LYS A 88 -3.72 -9.93 0.83
N MET A 89 -2.50 -10.33 0.54
CA MET A 89 -1.36 -10.07 1.41
C MET A 89 -1.14 -8.56 1.64
N LEU A 90 -1.24 -7.74 0.58
CA LEU A 90 -1.12 -6.27 0.73
C LEU A 90 -2.27 -5.67 1.53
N GLN A 91 -3.50 -6.16 1.36
CA GLN A 91 -4.65 -5.76 2.17
C GLN A 91 -4.41 -6.04 3.66
N GLU A 92 -3.91 -7.23 4.01
CA GLU A 92 -3.54 -7.59 5.38
C GLU A 92 -2.46 -6.66 5.94
N ILE A 93 -1.42 -6.38 5.16
CA ILE A 93 -0.37 -5.42 5.55
C ILE A 93 -0.96 -4.03 5.82
N ILE A 94 -1.82 -3.53 4.94
CA ILE A 94 -2.47 -2.21 5.06
C ILE A 94 -3.30 -2.15 6.34
N VAL A 95 -4.15 -3.13 6.58
CA VAL A 95 -4.97 -3.22 7.80
C VAL A 95 -4.10 -3.28 9.05
N ASN A 96 -3.04 -4.10 9.06
CA ASN A 96 -2.13 -4.21 10.20
C ASN A 96 -1.35 -2.90 10.46
N LEU A 97 -0.98 -2.16 9.43
CA LEU A 97 -0.34 -0.85 9.60
C LEU A 97 -1.28 0.17 10.26
N GLN A 98 -2.56 0.14 9.93
CA GLN A 98 -3.54 1.01 10.57
C GLN A 98 -3.81 0.58 12.02
N THR A 99 -4.08 -0.70 12.26
CA THR A 99 -4.50 -1.21 13.59
C THR A 99 -3.36 -1.26 14.59
N GLU A 100 -2.16 -1.71 14.19
CA GLU A 100 -1.02 -1.89 15.09
C GLU A 100 -0.14 -0.65 15.21
N SER A 101 0.03 0.10 14.11
CA SER A 101 0.96 1.23 14.06
C SER A 101 0.25 2.59 14.11
N ASN A 102 -1.09 2.61 14.16
CA ASN A 102 -1.93 3.81 14.19
C ASN A 102 -1.60 4.82 13.07
N ILE A 103 -1.32 4.28 11.87
CA ILE A 103 -1.03 5.07 10.67
C ILE A 103 -2.34 5.29 9.92
N THR A 104 -2.66 6.53 9.60
CA THR A 104 -3.76 6.83 8.68
C THR A 104 -3.34 6.52 7.26
N ILE A 105 -4.12 5.70 6.54
CA ILE A 105 -3.78 5.29 5.18
C ILE A 105 -4.82 5.84 4.21
N CYS A 106 -4.37 6.53 3.18
CA CYS A 106 -5.19 6.98 2.08
C CYS A 106 -4.77 6.23 0.81
N ILE A 107 -5.72 5.55 0.16
CA ILE A 107 -5.47 4.74 -1.02
C ILE A 107 -6.27 5.30 -2.19
N CYS A 108 -5.60 5.55 -3.32
CA CYS A 108 -6.24 5.79 -4.60
C CYS A 108 -6.05 4.55 -5.47
N ASP A 109 -7.13 3.89 -5.85
CA ASP A 109 -7.07 2.73 -6.74
C ASP A 109 -8.38 2.61 -7.55
N HIS A 110 -8.29 2.05 -8.74
CA HIS A 110 -9.45 1.81 -9.59
C HIS A 110 -10.03 0.38 -9.41
N GLN A 111 -9.37 -0.48 -8.66
CA GLN A 111 -9.84 -1.83 -8.34
C GLN A 111 -10.79 -1.78 -7.13
N ALA A 112 -12.03 -1.32 -7.38
CA ALA A 112 -13.01 -1.04 -6.33
C ALA A 112 -13.22 -2.18 -5.34
N ARG A 113 -13.31 -3.44 -5.84
CA ARG A 113 -13.55 -4.61 -4.97
C ARG A 113 -12.42 -4.80 -3.97
N ASP A 114 -11.18 -4.72 -4.45
CA ASP A 114 -10.00 -4.93 -3.62
C ASP A 114 -9.82 -3.77 -2.63
N LEU A 115 -10.08 -2.53 -3.08
CA LEU A 115 -10.05 -1.35 -2.23
C LEU A 115 -11.08 -1.43 -1.09
N LEU A 116 -12.35 -1.68 -1.44
CA LEU A 116 -13.44 -1.69 -0.47
C LEU A 116 -13.33 -2.79 0.59
N SER A 117 -12.53 -3.83 0.34
CA SER A 117 -12.34 -4.92 1.30
C SER A 117 -11.34 -4.60 2.42
N CYS A 118 -10.62 -3.47 2.36
CA CYS A 118 -9.58 -3.12 3.33
C CYS A 118 -9.63 -1.67 3.82
N VAL A 119 -10.72 -0.94 3.57
CA VAL A 119 -10.89 0.46 4.01
C VAL A 119 -12.11 0.62 4.91
N ASP A 120 -12.05 1.58 5.82
CA ASP A 120 -13.17 1.94 6.70
C ASP A 120 -14.16 2.88 6.00
N VAL A 121 -13.64 3.81 5.20
CA VAL A 121 -14.40 4.82 4.46
C VAL A 121 -13.81 4.96 3.06
N ALA A 122 -14.68 5.09 2.05
CA ALA A 122 -14.26 5.38 0.70
C ALA A 122 -15.03 6.58 0.11
N VAL A 123 -14.41 7.23 -0.86
CA VAL A 123 -14.94 8.37 -1.61
C VAL A 123 -14.88 8.04 -3.09
N ILE A 124 -16.00 8.16 -3.77
CA ILE A 124 -16.08 7.98 -5.23
C ILE A 124 -16.03 9.35 -5.90
N LEU A 125 -15.02 9.51 -6.77
CA LEU A 125 -14.82 10.71 -7.57
C LEU A 125 -15.23 10.44 -9.03
N SER A 126 -16.06 11.29 -9.59
CA SER A 126 -16.39 11.28 -11.03
C SER A 126 -16.59 12.70 -11.52
N ASN A 127 -16.09 13.03 -12.71
CA ASN A 127 -16.19 14.34 -13.31
C ASN A 127 -15.78 15.49 -12.37
N CYS A 128 -14.65 15.31 -11.66
CA CYS A 128 -14.09 16.27 -10.69
C CYS A 128 -15.02 16.60 -9.51
N LYS A 129 -15.96 15.71 -9.19
CA LYS A 129 -16.90 15.87 -8.06
C LYS A 129 -16.93 14.60 -7.22
N ILE A 130 -17.22 14.78 -5.92
CA ILE A 130 -17.56 13.67 -5.05
C ILE A 130 -18.98 13.22 -5.40
N VAL A 131 -19.12 11.97 -5.83
CA VAL A 131 -20.40 11.36 -6.17
C VAL A 131 -21.03 10.67 -4.95
N ALA A 132 -20.21 9.96 -4.20
CA ALA A 132 -20.64 9.28 -2.99
C ALA A 132 -19.48 9.16 -2.01
N GLN A 133 -19.80 9.10 -0.72
CA GLN A 133 -18.84 8.87 0.37
C GLN A 133 -19.53 8.07 1.47
N GLY A 134 -18.81 7.16 2.08
CA GLY A 134 -19.30 6.35 3.19
C GLY A 134 -18.50 5.07 3.40
N SER A 135 -18.98 4.22 4.29
CA SER A 135 -18.45 2.86 4.46
C SER A 135 -18.64 2.02 3.19
N PRO A 136 -17.86 0.95 3.00
CA PRO A 136 -18.04 0.03 1.87
C PRO A 136 -19.50 -0.44 1.69
N ASN A 137 -20.17 -0.80 2.79
CA ASN A 137 -21.57 -1.26 2.76
C ASN A 137 -22.56 -0.17 2.33
N GLU A 138 -22.34 1.08 2.75
CA GLU A 138 -23.18 2.21 2.31
C GLU A 138 -22.98 2.49 0.82
N LEU A 139 -21.74 2.48 0.34
CA LEU A 139 -21.43 2.75 -1.07
C LEU A 139 -21.98 1.69 -2.01
N ILE A 140 -21.91 0.42 -1.67
CA ILE A 140 -22.44 -0.67 -2.48
C ILE A 140 -23.95 -0.58 -2.66
N ASN A 141 -24.66 -0.01 -1.66
CA ASN A 141 -26.11 0.19 -1.72
C ASN A 141 -26.51 1.56 -2.26
N ASN A 142 -25.57 2.46 -2.49
CA ASN A 142 -25.83 3.81 -2.98
C ASN A 142 -26.12 3.81 -4.49
N THR A 143 -27.25 4.38 -4.89
CA THR A 143 -27.68 4.40 -6.29
C THR A 143 -26.77 5.26 -7.17
N GLU A 144 -26.27 6.38 -6.67
CA GLU A 144 -25.35 7.26 -7.42
C GLU A 144 -23.99 6.58 -7.61
N ALA A 145 -23.49 5.89 -6.59
CA ALA A 145 -22.27 5.09 -6.67
C ALA A 145 -22.38 3.97 -7.70
N LYS A 146 -23.52 3.26 -7.75
CA LYS A 146 -23.79 2.23 -8.75
C LYS A 146 -23.79 2.80 -10.15
N ASN A 147 -24.51 3.87 -10.37
CA ASN A 147 -24.63 4.48 -11.69
C ASN A 147 -23.31 5.09 -12.20
N ALA A 148 -22.52 5.69 -11.30
CA ALA A 148 -21.30 6.41 -11.67
C ALA A 148 -20.06 5.52 -11.78
N TYR A 149 -20.02 4.39 -11.03
CA TYR A 149 -18.77 3.64 -10.88
C TYR A 149 -18.92 2.11 -10.91
N PHE A 150 -19.85 1.53 -10.14
CA PHE A 150 -19.92 0.07 -9.98
C PHE A 150 -20.66 -0.64 -11.11
N GLY A 151 -21.70 0.00 -11.68
CA GLY A 151 -22.66 -0.67 -12.55
C GLY A 151 -23.61 -1.61 -11.80
N ASP A 152 -24.70 -2.03 -12.47
CA ASP A 152 -25.76 -2.84 -11.86
C ASP A 152 -25.31 -4.27 -11.50
N SER A 153 -24.26 -4.79 -12.13
CA SER A 153 -23.75 -6.14 -11.93
C SER A 153 -22.71 -6.28 -10.82
N PHE A 154 -22.31 -5.19 -10.19
CA PHE A 154 -21.30 -5.22 -9.13
C PHE A 154 -21.82 -5.96 -7.90
N ARG A 155 -21.15 -7.04 -7.54
CA ARG A 155 -21.41 -7.80 -6.32
C ARG A 155 -20.16 -7.79 -5.44
N PHE A 156 -20.37 -7.44 -4.19
CA PHE A 156 -19.37 -7.51 -3.14
C PHE A 156 -19.73 -8.74 -2.28
N ASN A 157 -18.94 -9.78 -2.39
CA ASN A 157 -19.09 -11.01 -1.59
C ASN A 157 -17.95 -11.08 -0.58
#